data_2b2c569b715bc8ec048db5675759305e
#
_entry.id   2b2c569b715bc8ec048db5675759305e
#
_cell.length_a   1.000
_cell.length_b   1.000
_cell.length_c   1.000
_cell.angle_alpha   90.00
_cell.angle_beta   90.00
_cell.angle_gamma   90.00
#
_symmetry.space_group_name_H-M   'P 1'
#
loop_
_entity.id
_entity.type
_entity.pdbx_description
1 polymer ?
#
loop_
_entity_poly.entity_id
_entity_poly.type
_entity_poly.pdbx_seq_one_letter_code
_entity_poly.pdbx_strand_id
1 'polypeptide(L)'
;MSILRHSVYNLFGAAVPVAVSLLTVPIYLHVIGLDRYGVLSLCWLVVGYLNFFDLGLGRATAQRIAALHEATEDDRTRSFWAGMSLSAALALASVAVAWPVAQFALGSIKAGPELRSEIVAALPLLIGAIPVAILQSSLKGALEGRREFLLINAIVSAGAVATGLLPLAAALAMGPDLAILVAASLLVRVLVLIAFAIGCARVVPIRRLVLPAVDDVRRMLHFGAWLTVTNVATLIVFVDRFLIGAVLGAAAVAIYVIPFNLMNQMLLLPAALSNALFPRLAASADSQSLTRQALFETSLVLTPVALCAMIVVGPFLRLWIGADSAAGATPVAYVLALGIWANGLAQLPYAGLQAAGRTDITGKLHLIEVLPYLGLLWLGLSTIGILGAALAWTARVIADFIALAILDRVGWAVLRPIFVQALALAALALTMLFGGPHWTAQFVLAAAICVAAAIYSFAIMPRSMVERARAVLRSARL
;
A
#
# COMPACT_ATOMS: atom_id res chain seq x y z
N MET A 1 19.98 -21.48 -7.67
CA MET A 1 19.68 -20.86 -6.34
C MET A 1 18.26 -21.21 -5.98
N SER A 2 18.00 -21.76 -4.78
CA SER A 2 16.70 -22.32 -4.42
C SER A 2 15.62 -21.22 -4.26
N ILE A 3 14.41 -21.50 -4.72
CA ILE A 3 13.20 -20.65 -4.58
C ILE A 3 13.02 -20.23 -3.12
N LEU A 4 13.34 -21.10 -2.18
CA LEU A 4 13.30 -20.84 -0.74
C LEU A 4 14.16 -19.64 -0.32
N ARG A 5 15.35 -19.50 -0.87
CA ARG A 5 16.29 -18.41 -0.56
C ARG A 5 15.75 -17.05 -1.04
N HIS A 6 15.13 -17.01 -2.22
CA HIS A 6 14.48 -15.78 -2.72
C HIS A 6 13.24 -15.40 -1.90
N SER A 7 12.46 -16.38 -1.48
CA SER A 7 11.29 -16.14 -0.62
C SER A 7 11.69 -15.60 0.76
N VAL A 8 12.76 -16.12 1.35
CA VAL A 8 13.31 -15.63 2.63
C VAL A 8 13.80 -14.18 2.50
N TYR A 9 14.54 -13.85 1.42
CA TYR A 9 15.00 -12.46 1.20
C TYR A 9 13.84 -11.49 1.00
N ASN A 10 12.80 -11.89 0.26
CA ASN A 10 11.60 -11.07 0.07
C ASN A 10 10.85 -10.86 1.39
N LEU A 11 10.75 -11.89 2.23
CA LEU A 11 10.12 -11.79 3.55
C LEU A 11 10.89 -10.85 4.48
N PHE A 12 12.23 -10.95 4.53
CA PHE A 12 13.07 -10.02 5.29
C PHE A 12 12.93 -8.59 4.75
N GLY A 13 12.92 -8.40 3.44
CA GLY A 13 12.72 -7.09 2.81
C GLY A 13 11.38 -6.43 3.18
N ALA A 14 10.34 -7.23 3.39
CA ALA A 14 9.04 -6.73 3.83
C ALA A 14 8.95 -6.53 5.36
N ALA A 15 9.59 -7.39 6.15
CA ALA A 15 9.51 -7.35 7.61
C ALA A 15 10.31 -6.18 8.23
N VAL A 16 11.46 -5.83 7.66
CA VAL A 16 12.32 -4.77 8.21
C VAL A 16 11.63 -3.39 8.22
N PRO A 17 11.00 -2.90 7.14
CA PRO A 17 10.26 -1.64 7.17
C PRO A 17 9.11 -1.64 8.20
N VAL A 18 8.43 -2.78 8.36
CA VAL A 18 7.36 -2.93 9.37
C VAL A 18 7.93 -2.81 10.78
N ALA A 19 9.03 -3.50 11.07
CA ALA A 19 9.69 -3.43 12.36
C ALA A 19 10.17 -1.99 12.67
N VAL A 20 10.76 -1.30 11.69
CA VAL A 20 11.16 0.10 11.83
C VAL A 20 9.95 0.99 12.13
N SER A 21 8.85 0.82 11.41
CA SER A 21 7.61 1.57 11.66
C SER A 21 7.06 1.32 13.06
N LEU A 22 7.03 0.07 13.51
CA LEU A 22 6.58 -0.29 14.86
C LEU A 22 7.43 0.34 15.97
N LEU A 23 8.73 0.51 15.75
CA LEU A 23 9.64 1.14 16.70
C LEU A 23 9.57 2.67 16.65
N THR A 24 9.45 3.25 15.46
CA THR A 24 9.56 4.70 15.28
C THR A 24 8.28 5.47 15.54
N VAL A 25 7.10 4.90 15.24
CA VAL A 25 5.80 5.60 15.39
C VAL A 25 5.58 6.14 16.80
N PRO A 26 5.73 5.39 17.90
CA PRO A 26 5.54 5.92 19.24
C PRO A 26 6.54 7.03 19.56
N ILE A 27 7.77 6.92 19.09
CA ILE A 27 8.80 7.93 19.29
C ILE A 27 8.44 9.22 18.54
N TYR A 28 7.97 9.09 17.27
CA TYR A 28 7.45 10.24 16.52
C TYR A 28 6.32 10.94 17.28
N LEU A 29 5.32 10.19 17.75
CA LEU A 29 4.20 10.78 18.47
C LEU A 29 4.64 11.52 19.74
N HIS A 30 5.64 11.00 20.45
CA HIS A 30 6.19 11.64 21.64
C HIS A 30 6.99 12.91 21.31
N VAL A 31 7.79 12.90 20.23
CA VAL A 31 8.72 13.97 19.86
C VAL A 31 8.02 15.10 19.12
N ILE A 32 7.20 14.79 18.11
CA ILE A 32 6.61 15.81 17.21
C ILE A 32 5.11 16.03 17.45
N GLY A 33 4.46 15.17 18.23
CA GLY A 33 3.02 15.24 18.51
C GLY A 33 2.14 14.69 17.39
N LEU A 34 0.86 14.57 17.71
CA LEU A 34 -0.13 13.91 16.84
C LEU A 34 -0.43 14.70 15.55
N ASP A 35 -0.52 16.04 15.66
CA ASP A 35 -0.82 16.91 14.54
C ASP A 35 0.29 16.92 13.49
N ARG A 36 1.55 17.13 13.89
CA ARG A 36 2.70 17.07 12.99
C ARG A 36 2.86 15.68 12.36
N TYR A 37 2.65 14.62 13.16
CA TYR A 37 2.68 13.26 12.62
C TYR A 37 1.58 13.01 11.57
N GLY A 38 0.38 13.55 11.78
CA GLY A 38 -0.70 13.49 10.80
C GLY A 38 -0.32 14.12 9.47
N VAL A 39 0.23 15.34 9.48
CA VAL A 39 0.70 16.02 8.26
C VAL A 39 1.89 15.28 7.64
N LEU A 40 2.86 14.84 8.43
CA LEU A 40 4.00 14.06 7.95
C LEU A 40 3.55 12.76 7.26
N SER A 41 2.53 12.10 7.79
CA SER A 41 1.91 10.91 7.18
C SER A 41 1.30 11.22 5.81
N LEU A 42 0.67 12.39 5.64
CA LEU A 42 0.17 12.86 4.35
C LEU A 42 1.33 13.16 3.39
N CYS A 43 2.40 13.79 3.87
CA CYS A 43 3.60 14.01 3.06
C CYS A 43 4.20 12.68 2.58
N TRP A 44 4.35 11.70 3.46
CA TRP A 44 4.83 10.36 3.08
C TRP A 44 3.90 9.63 2.12
N LEU A 45 2.58 9.80 2.30
CA LEU A 45 1.59 9.28 1.37
C LEU A 45 1.79 9.87 -0.03
N VAL A 46 1.81 11.20 -0.16
CA VAL A 46 2.08 11.88 -1.43
C VAL A 46 3.38 11.36 -2.05
N VAL A 47 4.46 11.43 -1.27
CA VAL A 47 5.80 11.00 -1.69
C VAL A 47 5.86 9.52 -2.07
N GLY A 48 5.11 8.64 -1.39
CA GLY A 48 5.00 7.21 -1.71
C GLY A 48 4.31 6.93 -3.05
N TYR A 49 3.35 7.75 -3.40
CA TYR A 49 2.57 7.61 -4.63
C TYR A 49 3.10 8.44 -5.81
N LEU A 50 4.16 9.20 -5.63
CA LEU A 50 4.78 9.96 -6.71
C LEU A 50 5.25 9.09 -7.89
N ASN A 51 5.51 7.81 -7.67
CA ASN A 51 5.81 6.86 -8.74
C ASN A 51 4.66 6.70 -9.76
N PHE A 52 3.42 7.10 -9.42
CA PHE A 52 2.32 7.12 -10.38
C PHE A 52 2.42 8.29 -11.35
N PHE A 53 3.13 9.36 -10.98
CA PHE A 53 3.36 10.51 -11.84
C PHE A 53 4.47 10.27 -12.89
N ASP A 54 5.18 9.15 -12.83
CA ASP A 54 6.17 8.77 -13.85
C ASP A 54 5.54 8.34 -15.18
N LEU A 55 4.21 8.32 -15.26
CA LEU A 55 3.44 7.91 -16.44
C LEU A 55 3.86 6.52 -16.97
N GLY A 56 4.32 5.63 -16.09
CA GLY A 56 4.78 4.30 -16.46
C GLY A 56 6.15 4.26 -17.15
N LEU A 57 6.90 5.37 -17.13
CA LEU A 57 8.22 5.45 -17.79
C LEU A 57 9.22 4.46 -17.20
N GLY A 58 9.17 4.19 -15.89
CA GLY A 58 9.98 3.16 -15.27
C GLY A 58 9.76 1.79 -15.91
N ARG A 59 8.50 1.38 -16.10
CA ARG A 59 8.15 0.10 -16.75
C ARG A 59 8.50 0.10 -18.24
N ALA A 60 8.28 1.23 -18.94
CA ALA A 60 8.66 1.36 -20.34
C ALA A 60 10.18 1.23 -20.53
N THR A 61 10.96 1.85 -19.63
CA THR A 61 12.43 1.73 -19.61
C THR A 61 12.85 0.30 -19.34
N ALA A 62 12.25 -0.38 -18.35
CA ALA A 62 12.54 -1.78 -18.03
C ALA A 62 12.27 -2.69 -19.24
N GLN A 63 11.11 -2.56 -19.87
CA GLN A 63 10.73 -3.35 -21.05
C GLN A 63 11.68 -3.11 -22.22
N ARG A 64 12.04 -1.85 -22.49
CA ARG A 64 12.90 -1.51 -23.61
C ARG A 64 14.32 -2.03 -23.41
N ILE A 65 14.90 -1.86 -22.22
CA ILE A 65 16.24 -2.36 -21.89
C ILE A 65 16.26 -3.90 -21.88
N ALA A 66 15.22 -4.57 -21.42
CA ALA A 66 15.09 -6.01 -21.47
C ALA A 66 15.01 -6.53 -22.93
N ALA A 67 14.26 -5.86 -23.79
CA ALA A 67 14.13 -6.21 -25.22
C ALA A 67 15.46 -6.04 -25.98
N LEU A 68 16.36 -5.18 -25.49
CA LEU A 68 17.68 -4.92 -26.07
C LEU A 68 18.79 -5.76 -25.42
N HIS A 69 18.46 -6.91 -24.82
CA HIS A 69 19.44 -7.74 -24.11
C HIS A 69 20.62 -8.18 -25.01
N GLU A 70 20.34 -8.54 -26.27
CA GLU A 70 21.31 -8.98 -27.28
C GLU A 70 21.76 -7.84 -28.23
N ALA A 71 21.19 -6.64 -28.08
CA ALA A 71 21.53 -5.50 -28.91
C ALA A 71 22.89 -4.87 -28.56
N THR A 72 23.35 -3.94 -29.37
CA THR A 72 24.60 -3.20 -29.15
C THR A 72 24.57 -2.37 -27.85
N GLU A 73 25.74 -2.04 -27.32
CA GLU A 73 25.83 -1.12 -26.16
C GLU A 73 25.28 0.27 -26.50
N ASP A 74 25.46 0.72 -27.73
CA ASP A 74 24.97 2.02 -28.19
C ASP A 74 23.43 2.08 -28.21
N ASP A 75 22.76 1.01 -28.62
CA ASP A 75 21.28 0.94 -28.65
C ASP A 75 20.71 0.97 -27.24
N ARG A 76 21.36 0.28 -26.30
CA ARG A 76 20.97 0.31 -24.88
C ARG A 76 21.19 1.68 -24.27
N THR A 77 22.32 2.32 -24.58
CA THR A 77 22.63 3.68 -24.12
C THR A 77 21.65 4.70 -24.66
N ARG A 78 21.28 4.64 -25.94
CA ARG A 78 20.26 5.51 -26.55
C ARG A 78 18.90 5.35 -25.87
N SER A 79 18.46 4.10 -25.65
CA SER A 79 17.19 3.83 -24.99
C SER A 79 17.15 4.25 -23.53
N PHE A 80 18.25 4.10 -22.80
CA PHE A 80 18.41 4.61 -21.44
C PHE A 80 18.26 6.14 -21.40
N TRP A 81 19.00 6.85 -22.25
CA TRP A 81 18.94 8.32 -22.31
C TRP A 81 17.60 8.84 -22.81
N ALA A 82 16.90 8.10 -23.70
CA ALA A 82 15.54 8.43 -24.10
C ALA A 82 14.58 8.38 -22.90
N GLY A 83 14.62 7.33 -22.10
CA GLY A 83 13.83 7.21 -20.89
C GLY A 83 14.16 8.30 -19.87
N MET A 84 15.46 8.56 -19.66
CA MET A 84 15.92 9.54 -18.67
C MET A 84 15.56 10.99 -19.08
N SER A 85 15.73 11.34 -20.36
CA SER A 85 15.37 12.68 -20.89
C SER A 85 13.86 12.92 -20.80
N LEU A 86 13.06 11.90 -21.13
CA LEU A 86 11.60 11.97 -21.00
C LEU A 86 11.17 12.10 -19.55
N SER A 87 11.82 11.35 -18.65
CA SER A 87 11.58 11.45 -17.21
C SER A 87 11.96 12.82 -16.66
N ALA A 88 13.06 13.42 -17.13
CA ALA A 88 13.47 14.76 -16.73
C ALA A 88 12.47 15.83 -17.23
N ALA A 89 12.00 15.71 -18.47
CA ALA A 89 10.98 16.61 -19.01
C ALA A 89 9.66 16.50 -18.24
N LEU A 90 9.22 15.27 -17.94
CA LEU A 90 8.01 15.03 -17.15
C LEU A 90 8.18 15.53 -15.71
N ALA A 91 9.35 15.35 -15.11
CA ALA A 91 9.67 15.82 -13.77
C ALA A 91 9.52 17.36 -13.68
N LEU A 92 10.00 18.09 -14.67
CA LEU A 92 9.82 19.55 -14.75
C LEU A 92 8.36 19.96 -14.95
N ALA A 93 7.64 19.28 -15.86
CA ALA A 93 6.23 19.55 -16.10
C ALA A 93 5.36 19.26 -14.87
N SER A 94 5.68 18.18 -14.14
CA SER A 94 4.93 17.78 -12.94
C SER A 94 5.06 18.77 -11.78
N VAL A 95 6.17 19.49 -11.65
CA VAL A 95 6.34 20.56 -10.65
C VAL A 95 5.33 21.67 -10.87
N ALA A 96 5.13 22.09 -12.12
CA ALA A 96 4.18 23.16 -12.47
C ALA A 96 2.72 22.80 -12.13
N VAL A 97 2.36 21.53 -12.30
CA VAL A 97 1.01 21.04 -11.95
C VAL A 97 0.87 20.75 -10.45
N ALA A 98 1.91 20.19 -9.84
CA ALA A 98 1.87 19.80 -8.44
C ALA A 98 1.83 21.00 -7.49
N TRP A 99 2.42 22.13 -7.88
CA TRP A 99 2.47 23.32 -7.03
C TRP A 99 1.07 23.82 -6.61
N PRO A 100 0.15 24.19 -7.54
CA PRO A 100 -1.18 24.64 -7.16
C PRO A 100 -2.01 23.54 -6.48
N VAL A 101 -1.87 22.26 -6.89
CA VAL A 101 -2.58 21.13 -6.28
C VAL A 101 -2.14 20.93 -4.84
N ALA A 102 -0.85 20.96 -4.55
CA ALA A 102 -0.32 20.79 -3.21
C ALA A 102 -0.66 21.99 -2.30
N GLN A 103 -0.61 23.22 -2.83
CA GLN A 103 -1.08 24.39 -2.08
C GLN A 103 -2.55 24.27 -1.69
N PHE A 104 -3.41 23.85 -2.62
CA PHE A 104 -4.82 23.65 -2.34
C PHE A 104 -5.05 22.52 -1.32
N ALA A 105 -4.44 21.35 -1.54
CA ALA A 105 -4.63 20.17 -0.69
C ALA A 105 -4.12 20.39 0.74
N LEU A 106 -2.88 20.87 0.90
CA LEU A 106 -2.29 21.13 2.21
C LEU A 106 -2.88 22.37 2.88
N GLY A 107 -3.22 23.40 2.08
CA GLY A 107 -3.90 24.60 2.57
C GLY A 107 -5.32 24.33 3.09
N SER A 108 -5.96 23.25 2.65
CA SER A 108 -7.29 22.83 3.10
C SER A 108 -7.26 22.09 4.44
N ILE A 109 -6.09 21.65 4.91
CA ILE A 109 -5.97 20.94 6.20
C ILE A 109 -6.23 21.93 7.34
N LYS A 110 -7.12 21.55 8.25
CA LYS A 110 -7.34 22.34 9.47
C LYS A 110 -6.15 22.15 10.41
N ALA A 111 -5.39 23.22 10.59
CA ALA A 111 -4.21 23.27 11.44
C ALA A 111 -4.12 24.61 12.13
N GLY A 112 -3.53 24.64 13.32
CA GLY A 112 -3.22 25.89 14.02
C GLY A 112 -2.22 26.77 13.24
N PRO A 113 -2.12 28.07 13.57
CA PRO A 113 -1.29 29.02 12.84
C PRO A 113 0.18 28.60 12.72
N GLU A 114 0.74 28.04 13.80
CA GLU A 114 2.13 27.54 13.86
C GLU A 114 2.35 26.38 12.90
N LEU A 115 1.53 25.32 12.98
CA LEU A 115 1.63 24.17 12.08
C LEU A 115 1.36 24.55 10.63
N ARG A 116 0.48 25.54 10.39
CA ARG A 116 0.21 26.04 9.04
C ARG A 116 1.42 26.71 8.44
N SER A 117 2.20 27.47 9.20
CA SER A 117 3.46 28.06 8.73
C SER A 117 4.50 26.99 8.39
N GLU A 118 4.61 25.94 9.20
CA GLU A 118 5.48 24.80 8.93
C GLU A 118 5.07 24.04 7.66
N ILE A 119 3.74 23.83 7.42
CA ILE A 119 3.22 23.22 6.20
C ILE A 119 3.63 24.02 4.96
N VAL A 120 3.49 25.35 5.01
CA VAL A 120 3.88 26.24 3.89
C VAL A 120 5.38 26.17 3.65
N ALA A 121 6.21 26.14 4.71
CA ALA A 121 7.65 26.01 4.60
C ALA A 121 8.09 24.64 4.05
N ALA A 122 7.36 23.58 4.36
CA ALA A 122 7.63 22.22 3.86
C ALA A 122 7.20 22.01 2.39
N LEU A 123 6.29 22.82 1.87
CA LEU A 123 5.70 22.65 0.54
C LEU A 123 6.72 22.59 -0.60
N PRO A 124 7.72 23.51 -0.71
CA PRO A 124 8.74 23.43 -1.76
C PRO A 124 9.55 22.13 -1.71
N LEU A 125 9.86 21.64 -0.50
CA LEU A 125 10.60 20.40 -0.30
C LEU A 125 9.79 19.17 -0.74
N LEU A 126 8.50 19.16 -0.43
CA LEU A 126 7.57 18.10 -0.84
C LEU A 126 7.45 18.06 -2.37
N ILE A 127 7.30 19.21 -3.01
CA ILE A 127 7.22 19.32 -4.48
C ILE A 127 8.56 18.91 -5.10
N GLY A 128 9.69 19.29 -4.50
CA GLY A 128 11.03 18.86 -4.92
C GLY A 128 11.25 17.35 -4.87
N ALA A 129 10.47 16.61 -4.08
CA ALA A 129 10.50 15.15 -4.05
C ALA A 129 9.93 14.51 -5.33
N ILE A 130 9.07 15.21 -6.09
CA ILE A 130 8.43 14.68 -7.31
C ILE A 130 9.44 14.40 -8.41
N PRO A 131 10.28 15.34 -8.83
CA PRO A 131 11.35 15.09 -9.80
C PRO A 131 12.26 13.94 -9.41
N VAL A 132 12.65 13.89 -8.13
CA VAL A 132 13.49 12.82 -7.60
C VAL A 132 12.83 11.46 -7.77
N ALA A 133 11.53 11.33 -7.43
CA ALA A 133 10.80 10.07 -7.56
C ALA A 133 10.64 9.61 -9.02
N ILE A 134 10.36 10.54 -9.94
CA ILE A 134 10.22 10.22 -11.38
C ILE A 134 11.56 9.71 -11.95
N LEU A 135 12.66 10.37 -11.62
CA LEU A 135 14.00 9.93 -12.05
C LEU A 135 14.38 8.58 -11.43
N GLN A 136 14.06 8.37 -10.13
CA GLN A 136 14.26 7.07 -9.47
C GLN A 136 13.54 5.94 -10.18
N SER A 137 12.30 6.16 -10.64
CA SER A 137 11.51 5.13 -11.32
C SER A 137 12.17 4.67 -12.61
N SER A 138 12.70 5.58 -13.43
CA SER A 138 13.42 5.24 -14.67
C SER A 138 14.74 4.51 -14.42
N LEU A 139 15.53 4.95 -13.41
CA LEU A 139 16.76 4.25 -13.02
C LEU A 139 16.47 2.84 -12.49
N LYS A 140 15.47 2.70 -11.63
CA LYS A 140 15.01 1.39 -11.15
C LYS A 140 14.56 0.52 -12.32
N GLY A 141 13.78 1.06 -13.27
CA GLY A 141 13.37 0.35 -14.48
C GLY A 141 14.55 -0.14 -15.32
N ALA A 142 15.62 0.65 -15.44
CA ALA A 142 16.82 0.24 -16.14
C ALA A 142 17.51 -0.97 -15.47
N LEU A 143 17.59 -0.99 -14.14
CA LEU A 143 18.12 -2.12 -13.38
C LEU A 143 17.19 -3.36 -13.45
N GLU A 144 15.87 -3.18 -13.44
CA GLU A 144 14.89 -4.25 -13.63
C GLU A 144 15.06 -4.91 -15.01
N GLY A 145 15.24 -4.11 -16.06
CA GLY A 145 15.53 -4.60 -17.42
C GLY A 145 16.84 -5.41 -17.50
N ARG A 146 17.79 -5.13 -16.63
CA ARG A 146 19.05 -5.90 -16.48
C ARG A 146 18.97 -7.04 -15.46
N ARG A 147 17.80 -7.27 -14.82
CA ARG A 147 17.55 -8.31 -13.80
C ARG A 147 18.34 -8.15 -12.51
N GLU A 148 18.76 -6.93 -12.18
CA GLU A 148 19.52 -6.61 -10.95
C GLU A 148 18.60 -6.52 -9.70
N PHE A 149 17.72 -7.50 -9.53
CA PHE A 149 16.69 -7.49 -8.48
C PHE A 149 17.26 -7.45 -7.05
N LEU A 150 18.43 -8.07 -6.84
CA LEU A 150 19.06 -8.05 -5.51
C LEU A 150 19.51 -6.63 -5.14
N LEU A 151 20.14 -5.92 -6.07
CA LEU A 151 20.58 -4.54 -5.87
C LEU A 151 19.39 -3.62 -5.65
N ILE A 152 18.32 -3.77 -6.46
CA ILE A 152 17.08 -3.01 -6.33
C ILE A 152 16.49 -3.21 -4.93
N ASN A 153 16.31 -4.46 -4.49
CA ASN A 153 15.75 -4.77 -3.19
C ASN A 153 16.59 -4.22 -2.03
N ALA A 154 17.92 -4.30 -2.14
CA ALA A 154 18.82 -3.74 -1.13
C ALA A 154 18.67 -2.22 -1.02
N ILE A 155 18.63 -1.49 -2.15
CA ILE A 155 18.47 -0.03 -2.17
C ILE A 155 17.09 0.36 -1.63
N VAL A 156 16.01 -0.31 -2.07
CA VAL A 156 14.65 -0.02 -1.64
C VAL A 156 14.48 -0.29 -0.15
N SER A 157 14.97 -1.40 0.36
CA SER A 157 14.87 -1.75 1.79
C SER A 157 15.67 -0.77 2.66
N ALA A 158 16.91 -0.43 2.26
CA ALA A 158 17.72 0.57 2.95
C ALA A 158 17.04 1.95 2.94
N GLY A 159 16.46 2.35 1.80
CA GLY A 159 15.69 3.58 1.68
C GLY A 159 14.45 3.62 2.57
N ALA A 160 13.72 2.51 2.69
CA ALA A 160 12.56 2.41 3.57
C ALA A 160 12.94 2.55 5.05
N VAL A 161 14.03 1.90 5.48
CA VAL A 161 14.58 2.05 6.83
C VAL A 161 15.01 3.49 7.08
N ALA A 162 15.76 4.09 6.15
CA ALA A 162 16.24 5.46 6.26
C ALA A 162 15.06 6.47 6.32
N THR A 163 13.97 6.23 5.58
CA THR A 163 12.76 7.08 5.63
C THR A 163 12.08 7.05 7.01
N GLY A 164 12.14 5.93 7.72
CA GLY A 164 11.64 5.86 9.10
C GLY A 164 12.57 6.50 10.14
N LEU A 165 13.89 6.36 9.95
CA LEU A 165 14.88 6.74 10.98
C LEU A 165 15.44 8.15 10.80
N LEU A 166 15.75 8.59 9.57
CA LEU A 166 16.45 9.87 9.36
C LEU A 166 15.61 11.09 9.75
N PRO A 167 14.31 11.19 9.38
CA PRO A 167 13.48 12.30 9.85
C PRO A 167 13.32 12.28 11.38
N LEU A 168 13.27 11.10 12.01
CA LEU A 168 13.22 10.98 13.46
C LEU A 168 14.51 11.49 14.12
N ALA A 169 15.66 11.10 13.58
CA ALA A 169 16.95 11.60 14.05
C ALA A 169 17.07 13.12 13.88
N ALA A 170 16.56 13.65 12.77
CA ALA A 170 16.50 15.09 12.53
C ALA A 170 15.59 15.80 13.56
N ALA A 171 14.42 15.23 13.88
CA ALA A 171 13.53 15.78 14.90
C ALA A 171 14.18 15.81 16.29
N LEU A 172 14.91 14.76 16.65
CA LEU A 172 15.63 14.69 17.94
C LEU A 172 16.79 15.66 18.03
N ALA A 173 17.49 15.92 16.91
CA ALA A 173 18.68 16.77 16.90
C ALA A 173 18.39 18.26 16.68
N MET A 174 17.37 18.59 15.85
CA MET A 174 17.11 19.93 15.35
C MET A 174 15.74 20.49 15.78
N GLY A 175 14.88 19.64 16.37
CA GLY A 175 13.54 20.02 16.81
C GLY A 175 12.41 19.44 15.92
N PRO A 176 11.14 19.59 16.37
CA PRO A 176 9.98 18.92 15.78
C PRO A 176 9.39 19.65 14.57
N ASP A 177 10.10 20.57 13.93
CA ASP A 177 9.62 21.34 12.78
C ASP A 177 9.36 20.44 11.56
N LEU A 178 8.18 20.59 10.95
CA LEU A 178 7.74 19.78 9.80
C LEU A 178 8.65 19.96 8.59
N ALA A 179 9.17 21.16 8.33
CA ALA A 179 10.07 21.41 7.21
C ALA A 179 11.38 20.63 7.35
N ILE A 180 11.91 20.51 8.57
CA ILE A 180 13.10 19.69 8.87
C ILE A 180 12.82 18.21 8.58
N LEU A 181 11.66 17.70 9.00
CA LEU A 181 11.25 16.30 8.78
C LEU A 181 11.09 15.96 7.29
N VAL A 182 10.47 16.88 6.55
CA VAL A 182 10.28 16.73 5.09
C VAL A 182 11.62 16.87 4.36
N ALA A 183 12.50 17.78 4.79
CA ALA A 183 13.84 17.91 4.24
C ALA A 183 14.67 16.63 4.45
N ALA A 184 14.61 16.04 5.64
CA ALA A 184 15.27 14.76 5.92
C ALA A 184 14.70 13.61 5.07
N SER A 185 13.37 13.58 4.87
CA SER A 185 12.72 12.61 3.96
C SER A 185 13.15 12.80 2.50
N LEU A 186 13.27 14.04 2.04
CA LEU A 186 13.78 14.38 0.71
C LEU A 186 15.25 13.96 0.56
N LEU A 187 16.09 14.20 1.57
CA LEU A 187 17.49 13.76 1.57
C LEU A 187 17.60 12.24 1.38
N VAL A 188 16.78 11.45 2.09
CA VAL A 188 16.75 9.99 1.89
C VAL A 188 16.45 9.65 0.43
N ARG A 189 15.48 10.32 -0.18
CA ARG A 189 15.14 10.09 -1.59
C ARG A 189 16.27 10.44 -2.54
N VAL A 190 16.97 11.54 -2.30
CA VAL A 190 18.16 11.91 -3.08
C VAL A 190 19.25 10.86 -2.93
N LEU A 191 19.50 10.36 -1.73
CA LEU A 191 20.48 9.27 -1.49
C LEU A 191 20.09 7.99 -2.23
N VAL A 192 18.81 7.61 -2.22
CA VAL A 192 18.29 6.47 -2.99
C VAL A 192 18.42 6.71 -4.50
N LEU A 193 18.17 7.92 -5.00
CA LEU A 193 18.40 8.29 -6.40
C LEU A 193 19.86 8.10 -6.78
N ILE A 194 20.79 8.60 -5.97
CA ILE A 194 22.22 8.46 -6.17
C ILE A 194 22.63 6.97 -6.17
N ALA A 195 22.10 6.17 -5.24
CA ALA A 195 22.38 4.74 -5.18
C ALA A 195 21.90 4.01 -6.46
N PHE A 196 20.70 4.34 -6.96
CA PHE A 196 20.20 3.80 -8.24
C PHE A 196 21.07 4.29 -9.42
N ALA A 197 21.48 5.55 -9.45
CA ALA A 197 22.35 6.07 -10.51
C ALA A 197 23.72 5.37 -10.53
N ILE A 198 24.34 5.15 -9.37
CA ILE A 198 25.59 4.39 -9.24
C ILE A 198 25.38 2.95 -9.70
N GLY A 199 24.27 2.31 -9.32
CA GLY A 199 23.91 0.97 -9.78
C GLY A 199 23.77 0.89 -11.29
N CYS A 200 23.05 1.83 -11.90
CA CYS A 200 22.90 1.91 -13.34
C CYS A 200 24.23 2.14 -14.06
N ALA A 201 25.10 3.00 -13.54
CA ALA A 201 26.42 3.28 -14.13
C ALA A 201 27.35 2.04 -14.20
N ARG A 202 27.11 1.04 -13.33
CA ARG A 202 27.88 -0.22 -13.34
C ARG A 202 27.36 -1.24 -14.34
N VAL A 203 26.08 -1.20 -14.68
CA VAL A 203 25.37 -2.27 -15.42
C VAL A 203 24.94 -1.82 -16.81
N VAL A 204 24.66 -0.54 -17.00
CA VAL A 204 24.32 0.07 -18.28
C VAL A 204 25.48 0.97 -18.71
N PRO A 205 25.97 0.83 -19.94
CA PRO A 205 27.07 1.68 -20.45
C PRO A 205 26.54 3.11 -20.73
N ILE A 206 26.53 3.95 -19.67
CA ILE A 206 26.03 5.35 -19.75
C ILE A 206 27.14 6.37 -20.07
N ARG A 207 28.27 5.93 -20.58
CA ARG A 207 29.48 6.76 -20.76
C ARG A 207 29.34 7.93 -21.74
N ARG A 208 28.30 7.93 -22.60
CA ARG A 208 28.08 9.02 -23.57
C ARG A 208 26.64 9.51 -23.46
N LEU A 209 26.48 10.82 -23.33
CA LEU A 209 25.19 11.47 -23.41
C LEU A 209 24.75 11.43 -24.89
N VAL A 210 23.69 10.67 -25.15
CA VAL A 210 23.16 10.51 -26.52
C VAL A 210 21.78 11.14 -26.56
N LEU A 211 21.55 12.02 -27.52
CA LEU A 211 20.22 12.60 -27.74
C LEU A 211 19.23 11.48 -28.12
N PRO A 212 18.04 11.45 -27.49
CA PRO A 212 17.06 10.42 -27.76
C PRO A 212 16.52 10.52 -29.18
N ALA A 213 16.30 9.39 -29.83
CA ALA A 213 15.57 9.34 -31.09
C ALA A 213 14.09 9.62 -30.84
N VAL A 214 13.47 10.43 -31.67
CA VAL A 214 12.04 10.80 -31.57
C VAL A 214 11.13 9.58 -31.53
N ASP A 215 11.47 8.52 -32.29
CA ASP A 215 10.72 7.27 -32.34
C ASP A 215 10.78 6.51 -31.02
N ASP A 216 11.89 6.53 -30.29
CA ASP A 216 11.98 5.89 -28.98
C ASP A 216 11.14 6.63 -27.94
N VAL A 217 11.18 7.95 -27.95
CA VAL A 217 10.36 8.80 -27.10
C VAL A 217 8.87 8.57 -27.36
N ARG A 218 8.46 8.55 -28.62
CA ARG A 218 7.05 8.34 -29.02
C ARG A 218 6.54 6.96 -28.57
N ARG A 219 7.34 5.90 -28.70
CA ARG A 219 6.98 4.54 -28.27
C ARG A 219 6.84 4.46 -26.75
N MET A 220 7.77 5.08 -25.99
CA MET A 220 7.71 5.11 -24.53
C MET A 220 6.50 5.90 -24.02
N LEU A 221 6.17 7.03 -24.65
CA LEU A 221 4.97 7.81 -24.30
C LEU A 221 3.68 7.04 -24.59
N HIS A 222 3.59 6.37 -25.72
CA HIS A 222 2.39 5.58 -26.06
C HIS A 222 2.14 4.44 -25.06
N PHE A 223 3.21 3.74 -24.68
CA PHE A 223 3.12 2.69 -23.66
C PHE A 223 2.78 3.24 -22.27
N GLY A 224 3.43 4.34 -21.89
CA GLY A 224 3.25 4.97 -20.59
C GLY A 224 1.87 5.62 -20.40
N ALA A 225 1.33 6.27 -21.44
CA ALA A 225 0.04 6.95 -21.38
C ALA A 225 -1.11 6.02 -20.97
N TRP A 226 -1.12 4.79 -21.51
CA TRP A 226 -2.15 3.81 -21.17
C TRP A 226 -2.06 3.31 -19.72
N LEU A 227 -0.83 3.14 -19.20
CA LEU A 227 -0.62 2.81 -17.80
C LEU A 227 -1.09 3.95 -16.85
N THR A 228 -0.93 5.19 -17.28
CA THR A 228 -1.31 6.37 -16.48
C THR A 228 -2.80 6.40 -16.21
N VAL A 229 -3.64 6.08 -17.19
CA VAL A 229 -5.11 6.04 -17.01
C VAL A 229 -5.50 5.07 -15.89
N THR A 230 -4.86 3.91 -15.85
CA THR A 230 -5.09 2.92 -14.77
C THR A 230 -4.58 3.41 -13.41
N ASN A 231 -3.45 4.10 -13.38
CA ASN A 231 -2.85 4.60 -12.15
C ASN A 231 -3.65 5.77 -11.54
N VAL A 232 -4.19 6.67 -12.36
CA VAL A 232 -5.02 7.80 -11.90
C VAL A 232 -6.26 7.32 -11.15
N ALA A 233 -6.93 6.27 -11.64
CA ALA A 233 -8.06 5.67 -10.93
C ALA A 233 -7.68 5.16 -9.52
N THR A 234 -6.44 4.69 -9.35
CA THR A 234 -5.94 4.21 -8.06
C THR A 234 -5.63 5.37 -7.08
N LEU A 235 -5.21 6.53 -7.58
CA LEU A 235 -4.91 7.70 -6.73
C LEU A 235 -6.15 8.22 -5.99
N ILE A 236 -7.32 8.10 -6.58
CA ILE A 236 -8.58 8.60 -6.00
C ILE A 236 -8.91 7.87 -4.68
N VAL A 237 -8.42 6.65 -4.52
CA VAL A 237 -8.61 5.86 -3.28
C VAL A 237 -7.93 6.52 -2.06
N PHE A 238 -6.96 7.39 -2.26
CA PHE A 238 -6.20 8.03 -1.18
C PHE A 238 -6.69 9.44 -0.83
N VAL A 239 -7.74 9.91 -1.48
CA VAL A 239 -8.37 11.20 -1.19
C VAL A 239 -8.97 11.23 0.23
N ASP A 240 -9.31 10.07 0.80
CA ASP A 240 -9.84 9.92 2.15
C ASP A 240 -9.03 10.65 3.22
N ARG A 241 -7.71 10.48 3.21
CA ARG A 241 -6.82 11.06 4.23
C ARG A 241 -6.73 12.59 4.14
N PHE A 242 -6.74 13.13 2.92
CA PHE A 242 -6.82 14.57 2.71
C PHE A 242 -8.17 15.13 3.16
N LEU A 243 -9.24 14.42 2.89
CA LEU A 243 -10.58 14.83 3.30
C LEU A 243 -10.73 14.77 4.83
N ILE A 244 -10.17 13.75 5.48
CA ILE A 244 -10.08 13.67 6.95
C ILE A 244 -9.35 14.90 7.51
N GLY A 245 -8.19 15.24 6.94
CA GLY A 245 -7.40 16.39 7.35
C GLY A 245 -8.14 17.72 7.15
N ALA A 246 -8.87 17.87 6.04
CA ALA A 246 -9.64 19.06 5.74
C ALA A 246 -10.88 19.23 6.64
N VAL A 247 -11.55 18.14 6.99
CA VAL A 247 -12.80 18.19 7.78
C VAL A 247 -12.51 18.15 9.29
N LEU A 248 -11.67 17.22 9.73
CA LEU A 248 -11.45 16.93 11.16
C LEU A 248 -10.10 17.45 11.70
N GLY A 249 -9.17 17.82 10.82
CA GLY A 249 -7.84 18.33 11.20
C GLY A 249 -6.73 17.30 11.16
N ALA A 250 -5.50 17.79 11.37
CA ALA A 250 -4.26 17.02 11.21
C ALA A 250 -4.15 15.83 12.18
N ALA A 251 -4.51 16.01 13.46
CA ALA A 251 -4.50 14.92 14.43
C ALA A 251 -5.40 13.74 14.03
N ALA A 252 -6.56 14.02 13.43
CA ALA A 252 -7.47 12.98 12.97
C ALA A 252 -6.84 12.12 11.86
N VAL A 253 -5.99 12.70 11.01
CA VAL A 253 -5.24 11.94 10.01
C VAL A 253 -4.33 10.90 10.68
N ALA A 254 -3.60 11.29 11.73
CA ALA A 254 -2.75 10.35 12.48
C ALA A 254 -3.58 9.22 13.12
N ILE A 255 -4.70 9.56 13.77
CA ILE A 255 -5.61 8.59 14.40
C ILE A 255 -6.17 7.59 13.37
N TYR A 256 -6.32 7.98 12.10
CA TYR A 256 -6.77 7.09 11.03
C TYR A 256 -5.61 6.28 10.41
N VAL A 257 -4.49 6.94 10.11
CA VAL A 257 -3.38 6.33 9.35
C VAL A 257 -2.63 5.27 10.18
N ILE A 258 -2.48 5.49 11.48
CA ILE A 258 -1.78 4.55 12.37
C ILE A 258 -2.45 3.18 12.36
N PRO A 259 -3.74 3.04 12.73
CA PRO A 259 -4.40 1.74 12.69
C PRO A 259 -4.57 1.21 11.26
N PHE A 260 -4.75 2.07 10.26
CA PHE A 260 -4.80 1.66 8.86
C PHE A 260 -3.51 0.93 8.45
N ASN A 261 -2.34 1.55 8.69
CA ASN A 261 -1.06 0.96 8.33
C ASN A 261 -0.78 -0.33 9.11
N LEU A 262 -1.18 -0.39 10.37
CA LEU A 262 -1.04 -1.60 11.20
C LEU A 262 -1.88 -2.75 10.63
N MET A 263 -3.17 -2.52 10.38
CA MET A 263 -4.08 -3.54 9.84
C MET A 263 -3.70 -3.93 8.41
N ASN A 264 -3.19 -3.00 7.61
CA ASN A 264 -2.77 -3.23 6.23
C ASN A 264 -1.67 -4.31 6.10
N GLN A 265 -0.91 -4.59 7.17
CA GLN A 265 0.06 -5.70 7.18
C GLN A 265 -0.60 -7.07 6.97
N MET A 266 -1.88 -7.21 7.26
CA MET A 266 -2.63 -8.44 6.98
C MET A 266 -2.68 -8.76 5.47
N LEU A 267 -2.52 -7.77 4.61
CA LEU A 267 -2.53 -7.95 3.15
C LEU A 267 -1.26 -8.61 2.60
N LEU A 268 -0.18 -8.71 3.38
CA LEU A 268 1.06 -9.38 2.94
C LEU A 268 0.82 -10.82 2.50
N LEU A 269 -0.02 -11.55 3.21
CA LEU A 269 -0.33 -12.94 2.89
C LEU A 269 -1.16 -13.08 1.61
N PRO A 270 -2.33 -12.41 1.45
CA PRO A 270 -3.10 -12.47 0.22
C PRO A 270 -2.33 -11.97 -1.00
N ALA A 271 -1.53 -10.92 -0.85
CA ALA A 271 -0.72 -10.37 -1.93
C ALA A 271 0.36 -11.36 -2.41
N ALA A 272 1.06 -12.00 -1.48
CA ALA A 272 2.05 -13.02 -1.81
C ALA A 272 1.40 -14.22 -2.53
N LEU A 273 0.24 -14.66 -2.07
CA LEU A 273 -0.50 -15.75 -2.70
C LEU A 273 -1.01 -15.38 -4.09
N SER A 274 -1.61 -14.21 -4.24
CA SER A 274 -2.09 -13.67 -5.52
C SER A 274 -0.97 -13.62 -6.56
N ASN A 275 0.20 -13.07 -6.17
CA ASN A 275 1.37 -12.99 -7.04
C ASN A 275 1.91 -14.38 -7.46
N ALA A 276 1.91 -15.34 -6.54
CA ALA A 276 2.35 -16.72 -6.83
C ALA A 276 1.36 -17.50 -7.72
N LEU A 277 0.06 -17.18 -7.60
CA LEU A 277 -1.00 -17.82 -8.39
C LEU A 277 -1.18 -17.21 -9.78
N PHE A 278 -0.86 -15.94 -9.95
CA PHE A 278 -1.12 -15.22 -11.21
C PHE A 278 -0.60 -15.93 -12.47
N PRO A 279 0.66 -16.45 -12.53
CA PRO A 279 1.13 -17.19 -13.70
C PRO A 279 0.35 -18.48 -13.97
N ARG A 280 -0.11 -19.14 -12.90
CA ARG A 280 -0.92 -20.37 -13.01
C ARG A 280 -2.32 -20.06 -13.50
N LEU A 281 -2.94 -18.99 -13.03
CA LEU A 281 -4.24 -18.51 -13.48
C LEU A 281 -4.19 -18.14 -14.97
N ALA A 282 -3.13 -17.46 -15.43
CA ALA A 282 -2.95 -17.06 -16.81
C ALA A 282 -2.71 -18.26 -17.77
N ALA A 283 -2.11 -19.36 -17.27
CA ALA A 283 -1.81 -20.56 -18.06
C ALA A 283 -2.91 -21.64 -18.00
N SER A 284 -3.86 -21.53 -17.06
CA SER A 284 -4.86 -22.57 -16.82
C SER A 284 -6.10 -22.40 -17.71
N ALA A 285 -6.56 -23.50 -18.29
CA ALA A 285 -7.86 -23.56 -18.97
C ALA A 285 -9.05 -23.38 -17.99
N ASP A 286 -8.86 -23.72 -16.71
CA ASP A 286 -9.86 -23.57 -15.64
C ASP A 286 -9.35 -22.64 -14.54
N SER A 287 -9.08 -21.39 -14.92
CA SER A 287 -8.64 -20.34 -14.01
C SER A 287 -9.68 -20.05 -12.90
N GLN A 288 -10.98 -20.17 -13.21
CA GLN A 288 -12.06 -19.91 -12.25
C GLN A 288 -12.07 -20.90 -11.10
N SER A 289 -11.85 -22.21 -11.34
CA SER A 289 -11.77 -23.20 -10.28
C SER A 289 -10.59 -22.94 -9.36
N LEU A 290 -9.42 -22.57 -9.92
CA LEU A 290 -8.25 -22.18 -9.15
C LEU A 290 -8.50 -20.93 -8.30
N THR A 291 -9.16 -19.91 -8.86
CA THR A 291 -9.51 -18.69 -8.11
C THR A 291 -10.46 -19.01 -6.95
N ARG A 292 -11.50 -19.83 -7.20
CA ARG A 292 -12.46 -20.27 -6.16
C ARG A 292 -11.77 -21.01 -5.02
N GLN A 293 -10.90 -21.95 -5.35
CA GLN A 293 -10.14 -22.71 -4.36
C GLN A 293 -9.22 -21.79 -3.56
N ALA A 294 -8.45 -20.94 -4.23
CA ALA A 294 -7.53 -20.00 -3.59
C ALA A 294 -8.26 -19.00 -2.68
N LEU A 295 -9.39 -18.47 -3.14
CA LEU A 295 -10.23 -17.56 -2.36
C LEU A 295 -10.73 -18.25 -1.08
N PHE A 296 -11.25 -19.46 -1.19
CA PHE A 296 -11.73 -20.22 -0.04
C PHE A 296 -10.61 -20.54 0.95
N GLU A 297 -9.48 -21.06 0.47
CA GLU A 297 -8.31 -21.36 1.31
C GLU A 297 -7.75 -20.10 1.99
N THR A 298 -7.70 -18.98 1.27
CA THR A 298 -7.26 -17.68 1.82
C THR A 298 -8.21 -17.20 2.92
N SER A 299 -9.53 -17.35 2.73
CA SER A 299 -10.50 -16.95 3.75
C SER A 299 -10.33 -17.71 5.05
N LEU A 300 -10.01 -19.01 4.97
CA LEU A 300 -9.77 -19.86 6.15
C LEU A 300 -8.53 -19.45 6.95
N VAL A 301 -7.53 -18.88 6.30
CA VAL A 301 -6.30 -18.41 6.97
C VAL A 301 -6.44 -16.95 7.43
N LEU A 302 -7.02 -16.09 6.59
CA LEU A 302 -7.08 -14.66 6.88
C LEU A 302 -8.11 -14.33 7.97
N THR A 303 -9.19 -15.09 8.09
CA THR A 303 -10.23 -14.86 9.12
C THR A 303 -9.71 -15.01 10.55
N PRO A 304 -9.02 -16.09 10.94
CA PRO A 304 -8.39 -16.18 12.26
C PRO A 304 -7.40 -15.06 12.54
N VAL A 305 -6.61 -14.66 11.53
CA VAL A 305 -5.66 -13.55 11.65
C VAL A 305 -6.41 -12.24 11.94
N ALA A 306 -7.51 -11.96 11.23
CA ALA A 306 -8.33 -10.77 11.45
C ALA A 306 -8.99 -10.77 12.84
N LEU A 307 -9.53 -11.92 13.28
CA LEU A 307 -10.11 -12.06 14.62
C LEU A 307 -9.07 -11.80 15.72
N CYS A 308 -7.88 -12.41 15.61
CA CYS A 308 -6.79 -12.18 16.54
C CYS A 308 -6.35 -10.70 16.54
N ALA A 309 -6.20 -10.10 15.35
CA ALA A 309 -5.84 -8.69 15.23
C ALA A 309 -6.87 -7.79 15.92
N MET A 310 -8.17 -8.03 15.75
CA MET A 310 -9.23 -7.26 16.41
C MET A 310 -9.18 -7.36 17.94
N ILE A 311 -8.87 -8.53 18.50
CA ILE A 311 -8.76 -8.68 19.97
C ILE A 311 -7.53 -7.95 20.50
N VAL A 312 -6.40 -8.09 19.80
CA VAL A 312 -5.10 -7.60 20.27
C VAL A 312 -4.93 -6.10 20.05
N VAL A 313 -5.55 -5.54 18.99
CA VAL A 313 -5.25 -4.16 18.56
C VAL A 313 -5.55 -3.11 19.61
N GLY A 314 -6.63 -3.23 20.37
CA GLY A 314 -6.98 -2.26 21.40
C GLY A 314 -5.94 -2.17 22.54
N PRO A 315 -5.63 -3.28 23.26
CA PRO A 315 -4.55 -3.32 24.21
C PRO A 315 -3.20 -2.93 23.63
N PHE A 316 -2.89 -3.39 22.42
CA PHE A 316 -1.65 -3.07 21.71
C PHE A 316 -1.52 -1.56 21.48
N LEU A 317 -2.53 -0.91 20.91
CA LEU A 317 -2.50 0.55 20.66
C LEU A 317 -2.34 1.35 21.96
N ARG A 318 -2.99 0.94 23.04
CA ARG A 318 -2.84 1.60 24.34
C ARG A 318 -1.41 1.57 24.86
N LEU A 319 -0.74 0.43 24.73
CA LEU A 319 0.67 0.25 25.11
C LEU A 319 1.62 0.96 24.16
N TRP A 320 1.28 0.98 22.88
CA TRP A 320 2.17 1.41 21.80
C TRP A 320 2.14 2.92 21.56
N ILE A 321 0.95 3.53 21.52
CA ILE A 321 0.79 4.98 21.22
C ILE A 321 0.18 5.79 22.36
N GLY A 322 -0.01 5.17 23.53
CA GLY A 322 -0.60 5.81 24.71
C GLY A 322 -2.13 5.76 24.72
N ALA A 323 -2.72 5.92 25.90
CA ALA A 323 -4.15 5.76 26.12
C ALA A 323 -5.01 6.77 25.34
N ASP A 324 -4.58 8.04 25.30
CA ASP A 324 -5.33 9.12 24.68
C ASP A 324 -5.45 8.94 23.15
N SER A 325 -4.32 8.68 22.48
CA SER A 325 -4.31 8.43 21.04
C SER A 325 -5.03 7.12 20.69
N ALA A 326 -4.87 6.08 21.52
CA ALA A 326 -5.51 4.79 21.31
C ALA A 326 -7.04 4.85 21.46
N ALA A 327 -7.57 5.75 22.30
CA ALA A 327 -9.01 5.90 22.46
C ALA A 327 -9.73 6.24 21.13
N GLY A 328 -9.12 7.12 20.32
CA GLY A 328 -9.64 7.43 18.98
C GLY A 328 -9.29 6.39 17.91
N ALA A 329 -8.08 5.81 17.97
CA ALA A 329 -7.58 4.89 16.95
C ALA A 329 -8.16 3.47 17.04
N THR A 330 -8.51 2.98 18.23
CA THR A 330 -9.01 1.62 18.45
C THR A 330 -10.34 1.34 17.74
N PRO A 331 -11.38 2.20 17.85
CA PRO A 331 -12.62 2.01 17.11
C PRO A 331 -12.41 1.98 15.59
N VAL A 332 -11.52 2.84 15.10
CA VAL A 332 -11.13 2.89 13.67
C VAL A 332 -10.47 1.57 13.26
N ALA A 333 -9.57 1.02 14.10
CA ALA A 333 -8.89 -0.24 13.84
C ALA A 333 -9.85 -1.42 13.69
N TYR A 334 -10.90 -1.51 14.50
CA TYR A 334 -11.89 -2.59 14.42
C TYR A 334 -12.64 -2.58 13.08
N VAL A 335 -13.06 -1.41 12.64
CA VAL A 335 -13.76 -1.25 11.36
C VAL A 335 -12.83 -1.53 10.19
N LEU A 336 -11.62 -0.98 10.23
CA LEU A 336 -10.61 -1.19 9.18
C LEU A 336 -10.15 -2.64 9.08
N ALA A 337 -10.08 -3.38 10.18
CA ALA A 337 -9.71 -4.79 10.16
C ALA A 337 -10.68 -5.63 9.31
N LEU A 338 -11.99 -5.36 9.42
CA LEU A 338 -13.03 -5.98 8.57
C LEU A 338 -12.85 -5.61 7.11
N GLY A 339 -12.62 -4.31 6.82
CA GLY A 339 -12.41 -3.84 5.45
C GLY A 339 -11.14 -4.43 4.83
N ILE A 340 -10.03 -4.47 5.58
CA ILE A 340 -8.76 -5.04 5.13
C ILE A 340 -8.85 -6.54 4.91
N TRP A 341 -9.61 -7.26 5.75
CA TRP A 341 -9.92 -8.66 5.50
C TRP A 341 -10.66 -8.85 4.16
N ALA A 342 -11.70 -8.06 3.89
CA ALA A 342 -12.42 -8.12 2.63
C ALA A 342 -11.53 -7.75 1.44
N ASN A 343 -10.67 -6.72 1.58
CA ASN A 343 -9.70 -6.31 0.55
C ASN A 343 -8.68 -7.43 0.24
N GLY A 344 -8.23 -8.15 1.29
CA GLY A 344 -7.34 -9.30 1.10
C GLY A 344 -7.98 -10.41 0.27
N LEU A 345 -9.27 -10.67 0.49
CA LEU A 345 -10.03 -11.64 -0.30
C LEU A 345 -10.29 -11.14 -1.74
N ALA A 346 -10.54 -9.84 -1.93
CA ALA A 346 -10.77 -9.22 -3.23
C ALA A 346 -9.59 -9.39 -4.21
N GLN A 347 -8.35 -9.51 -3.69
CA GLN A 347 -7.16 -9.70 -4.52
C GLN A 347 -7.21 -10.95 -5.40
N LEU A 348 -7.92 -12.00 -4.97
CA LEU A 348 -7.97 -13.27 -5.71
C LEU A 348 -8.87 -13.17 -6.96
N PRO A 349 -10.16 -12.79 -6.87
CA PRO A 349 -10.98 -12.59 -8.06
C PRO A 349 -10.46 -11.43 -8.94
N TYR A 350 -9.83 -10.41 -8.38
CA TYR A 350 -9.14 -9.37 -9.15
C TYR A 350 -8.02 -9.96 -10.02
N ALA A 351 -7.16 -10.81 -9.43
CA ALA A 351 -6.10 -11.49 -10.17
C ALA A 351 -6.65 -12.47 -11.22
N GLY A 352 -7.76 -13.16 -10.92
CA GLY A 352 -8.46 -14.05 -11.85
C GLY A 352 -8.96 -13.30 -13.09
N LEU A 353 -9.63 -12.16 -12.89
CA LEU A 353 -10.10 -11.32 -13.99
C LEU A 353 -8.95 -10.77 -14.83
N GLN A 354 -7.85 -10.33 -14.19
CA GLN A 354 -6.67 -9.85 -14.91
C GLN A 354 -5.98 -10.96 -15.71
N ALA A 355 -5.84 -12.15 -15.12
CA ALA A 355 -5.26 -13.31 -15.81
C ALA A 355 -6.10 -13.76 -17.01
N ALA A 356 -7.43 -13.59 -16.95
CA ALA A 356 -8.35 -13.80 -18.05
C ALA A 356 -8.35 -12.67 -19.11
N GLY A 357 -7.47 -11.65 -18.99
CA GLY A 357 -7.39 -10.52 -19.90
C GLY A 357 -8.52 -9.48 -19.75
N ARG A 358 -9.35 -9.58 -18.70
CA ARG A 358 -10.52 -8.70 -18.48
C ARG A 358 -10.15 -7.48 -17.61
N THR A 359 -9.03 -6.85 -17.90
CA THR A 359 -8.54 -5.67 -17.16
C THR A 359 -9.43 -4.43 -17.33
N ASP A 360 -10.16 -4.34 -18.45
CA ASP A 360 -11.14 -3.29 -18.70
C ASP A 360 -12.27 -3.29 -17.67
N ILE A 361 -12.69 -4.46 -17.22
CA ILE A 361 -13.77 -4.62 -16.24
C ILE A 361 -13.34 -4.12 -14.87
N THR A 362 -12.14 -4.52 -14.42
CA THR A 362 -11.60 -4.06 -13.14
C THR A 362 -11.38 -2.55 -13.13
N GLY A 363 -10.89 -1.98 -14.24
CA GLY A 363 -10.73 -0.54 -14.38
C GLY A 363 -12.06 0.23 -14.34
N LYS A 364 -13.09 -0.24 -15.04
CA LYS A 364 -14.43 0.35 -15.03
C LYS A 364 -15.09 0.27 -13.66
N LEU A 365 -14.95 -0.88 -12.96
CA LEU A 365 -15.48 -1.07 -11.62
C LEU A 365 -14.91 -0.03 -10.66
N HIS A 366 -13.58 0.09 -10.60
CA HIS A 366 -12.94 1.06 -9.72
C HIS A 366 -13.32 2.51 -10.05
N LEU A 367 -13.55 2.86 -11.32
CA LEU A 367 -14.03 4.21 -11.69
C LEU A 367 -15.47 4.45 -11.21
N ILE A 368 -16.36 3.45 -11.33
CA ILE A 368 -17.75 3.56 -10.89
C ILE A 368 -17.83 3.74 -9.37
N GLU A 369 -16.94 3.11 -8.61
CA GLU A 369 -16.92 3.19 -7.15
C GLU A 369 -16.51 4.56 -6.60
N VAL A 370 -15.81 5.38 -7.39
CA VAL A 370 -15.26 6.66 -6.92
C VAL A 370 -16.33 7.59 -6.38
N LEU A 371 -17.35 7.90 -7.17
CA LEU A 371 -18.38 8.86 -6.77
C LEU A 371 -19.22 8.39 -5.57
N PRO A 372 -19.72 7.14 -5.54
CA PRO A 372 -20.39 6.61 -4.35
C PRO A 372 -19.49 6.64 -3.12
N TYR A 373 -18.21 6.28 -3.26
CA TYR A 373 -17.26 6.31 -2.16
C TYR A 373 -17.06 7.72 -1.60
N LEU A 374 -16.82 8.71 -2.46
CA LEU A 374 -16.66 10.10 -2.02
C LEU A 374 -17.91 10.64 -1.32
N GLY A 375 -19.10 10.27 -1.81
CA GLY A 375 -20.36 10.61 -1.17
C GLY A 375 -20.51 9.98 0.22
N LEU A 376 -20.23 8.68 0.34
CA LEU A 376 -20.24 7.96 1.62
C LEU A 376 -19.18 8.50 2.59
N LEU A 377 -18.00 8.81 2.09
CA LEU A 377 -16.91 9.37 2.88
C LEU A 377 -17.29 10.75 3.44
N TRP A 378 -17.81 11.63 2.59
CA TRP A 378 -18.29 12.94 3.04
C TRP A 378 -19.41 12.83 4.07
N LEU A 379 -20.41 12.00 3.82
CA LEU A 379 -21.52 11.76 4.74
C LEU A 379 -21.01 11.18 6.07
N GLY A 380 -20.12 10.16 6.01
CA GLY A 380 -19.55 9.55 7.19
C GLY A 380 -18.73 10.53 8.02
N LEU A 381 -17.87 11.32 7.39
CA LEU A 381 -17.06 12.34 8.07
C LEU A 381 -17.92 13.42 8.73
N SER A 382 -18.99 13.87 8.06
CA SER A 382 -19.86 14.94 8.58
C SER A 382 -20.80 14.49 9.70
N THR A 383 -21.16 13.19 9.77
CA THR A 383 -22.12 12.66 10.74
C THR A 383 -21.47 11.94 11.92
N ILE A 384 -20.47 11.10 11.67
CA ILE A 384 -19.86 10.19 12.67
C ILE A 384 -18.36 10.47 12.82
N GLY A 385 -17.82 11.46 12.10
CA GLY A 385 -16.42 11.84 12.18
C GLY A 385 -15.49 10.76 11.61
N ILE A 386 -14.36 10.51 12.27
CA ILE A 386 -13.31 9.61 11.78
C ILE A 386 -13.78 8.15 11.64
N LEU A 387 -14.67 7.70 12.50
CA LEU A 387 -15.27 6.36 12.40
C LEU A 387 -16.11 6.24 11.12
N GLY A 388 -16.77 7.31 10.72
CA GLY A 388 -17.51 7.39 9.46
C GLY A 388 -16.61 7.23 8.23
N ALA A 389 -15.39 7.78 8.28
CA ALA A 389 -14.41 7.56 7.21
C ALA A 389 -13.99 6.08 7.11
N ALA A 390 -13.74 5.44 8.25
CA ALA A 390 -13.40 4.01 8.29
C ALA A 390 -14.56 3.13 7.79
N LEU A 391 -15.80 3.45 8.16
CA LEU A 391 -17.01 2.75 7.69
C LEU A 391 -17.20 2.92 6.18
N ALA A 392 -17.04 4.15 5.66
CA ALA A 392 -17.17 4.42 4.23
C ALA A 392 -16.13 3.64 3.41
N TRP A 393 -14.87 3.63 3.86
CA TRP A 393 -13.79 2.86 3.23
C TRP A 393 -14.08 1.35 3.27
N THR A 394 -14.48 0.83 4.43
CA THR A 394 -14.82 -0.59 4.62
C THR A 394 -16.02 -1.00 3.77
N ALA A 395 -17.08 -0.19 3.71
CA ALA A 395 -18.25 -0.44 2.88
C ALA A 395 -17.87 -0.49 1.39
N ARG A 396 -17.04 0.45 0.91
CA ARG A 396 -16.53 0.45 -0.46
C ARG A 396 -15.78 -0.85 -0.77
N VAL A 397 -14.85 -1.25 0.09
CA VAL A 397 -14.00 -2.43 -0.15
C VAL A 397 -14.82 -3.73 -0.11
N ILE A 398 -15.84 -3.81 0.74
CA ILE A 398 -16.78 -4.94 0.75
C ILE A 398 -17.60 -4.97 -0.55
N ALA A 399 -18.08 -3.83 -1.03
CA ALA A 399 -18.79 -3.73 -2.29
C ALA A 399 -17.90 -4.13 -3.48
N ASP A 400 -16.64 -3.68 -3.51
CA ASP A 400 -15.63 -4.07 -4.49
C ASP A 400 -15.40 -5.59 -4.49
N PHE A 401 -15.19 -6.19 -3.31
CA PHE A 401 -15.05 -7.65 -3.18
C PHE A 401 -16.25 -8.40 -3.74
N ILE A 402 -17.47 -7.98 -3.39
CA ILE A 402 -18.70 -8.62 -3.88
C ILE A 402 -18.80 -8.49 -5.40
N ALA A 403 -18.55 -7.29 -5.95
CA ALA A 403 -18.60 -7.03 -7.37
C ALA A 403 -17.57 -7.87 -8.14
N LEU A 404 -16.32 -7.91 -7.68
CA LEU A 404 -15.26 -8.72 -8.28
C LEU A 404 -15.59 -10.22 -8.23
N ALA A 405 -16.13 -10.71 -7.10
CA ALA A 405 -16.52 -12.11 -6.96
C ALA A 405 -17.67 -12.50 -7.90
N ILE A 406 -18.64 -11.60 -8.12
CA ILE A 406 -19.73 -11.80 -9.09
C ILE A 406 -19.18 -11.80 -10.52
N LEU A 407 -18.33 -10.84 -10.87
CA LEU A 407 -17.75 -10.69 -12.20
C LEU A 407 -16.82 -11.85 -12.58
N ASP A 408 -16.10 -12.41 -11.61
CA ASP A 408 -15.27 -13.61 -11.76
C ASP A 408 -16.07 -14.91 -11.61
N ARG A 409 -17.39 -14.83 -11.41
CA ARG A 409 -18.30 -15.97 -11.29
C ARG A 409 -17.91 -16.96 -10.18
N VAL A 410 -17.49 -16.44 -9.04
CA VAL A 410 -17.02 -17.27 -7.89
C VAL A 410 -18.07 -18.29 -7.44
N GLY A 411 -19.33 -17.96 -7.48
CA GLY A 411 -20.43 -18.85 -7.12
C GLY A 411 -20.74 -18.86 -5.60
N TRP A 412 -22.02 -19.10 -5.30
CA TRP A 412 -22.55 -19.02 -3.93
C TRP A 412 -21.98 -20.08 -2.98
N ALA A 413 -21.60 -21.25 -3.48
CA ALA A 413 -21.02 -22.31 -2.66
C ALA A 413 -19.72 -21.89 -1.95
N VAL A 414 -18.93 -21.00 -2.57
CA VAL A 414 -17.71 -20.41 -1.99
C VAL A 414 -18.03 -19.17 -1.17
N LEU A 415 -18.96 -18.33 -1.62
CA LEU A 415 -19.31 -17.08 -0.94
C LEU A 415 -20.07 -17.30 0.37
N ARG A 416 -20.91 -18.34 0.48
CA ARG A 416 -21.70 -18.61 1.69
C ARG A 416 -20.83 -18.80 2.94
N PRO A 417 -19.78 -19.64 2.97
CA PRO A 417 -18.89 -19.74 4.13
C PRO A 417 -18.13 -18.43 4.41
N ILE A 418 -17.73 -17.69 3.39
CA ILE A 418 -17.07 -16.39 3.55
C ILE A 418 -18.04 -15.37 4.19
N PHE A 419 -19.31 -15.39 3.81
CA PHE A 419 -20.34 -14.56 4.43
C PHE A 419 -20.52 -14.85 5.93
N VAL A 420 -20.50 -16.12 6.33
CA VAL A 420 -20.53 -16.51 7.76
C VAL A 420 -19.30 -15.97 8.51
N GLN A 421 -18.13 -16.05 7.90
CA GLN A 421 -16.91 -15.47 8.46
C GLN A 421 -17.00 -13.95 8.58
N ALA A 422 -17.56 -13.26 7.57
CA ALA A 422 -17.81 -11.83 7.61
C ALA A 422 -18.76 -11.44 8.75
N LEU A 423 -19.82 -12.21 8.97
CA LEU A 423 -20.76 -12.00 10.10
C LEU A 423 -20.05 -12.15 11.45
N ALA A 424 -19.16 -13.15 11.61
CA ALA A 424 -18.39 -13.34 12.83
C ALA A 424 -17.46 -12.14 13.10
N LEU A 425 -16.75 -11.63 12.07
CA LEU A 425 -15.90 -10.44 12.19
C LEU A 425 -16.72 -9.18 12.49
N ALA A 426 -17.86 -9.00 11.83
CA ALA A 426 -18.76 -7.89 12.10
C ALA A 426 -19.34 -7.94 13.53
N ALA A 427 -19.77 -9.11 13.98
CA ALA A 427 -20.24 -9.32 15.35
C ALA A 427 -19.14 -9.00 16.38
N LEU A 428 -17.89 -9.43 16.13
CA LEU A 428 -16.77 -9.10 16.99
C LEU A 428 -16.49 -7.59 16.98
N ALA A 429 -16.48 -6.94 15.82
CA ALA A 429 -16.29 -5.49 15.73
C ALA A 429 -17.38 -4.72 16.50
N LEU A 430 -18.64 -5.10 16.36
CA LEU A 430 -19.75 -4.51 17.10
C LEU A 430 -19.62 -4.73 18.62
N THR A 431 -19.25 -5.94 19.04
CA THR A 431 -18.99 -6.25 20.45
C THR A 431 -17.89 -5.36 21.02
N MET A 432 -16.78 -5.16 20.26
CA MET A 432 -15.67 -4.33 20.68
C MET A 432 -15.99 -2.82 20.65
N LEU A 433 -16.85 -2.38 19.76
CA LEU A 433 -17.27 -0.96 19.65
C LEU A 433 -18.30 -0.56 20.72
N PHE A 434 -19.28 -1.43 20.98
CA PHE A 434 -20.46 -1.10 21.79
C PHE A 434 -20.54 -1.90 23.10
N GLY A 435 -19.61 -2.81 23.36
CA GLY A 435 -19.51 -3.52 24.62
C GLY A 435 -19.31 -2.54 25.77
N GLY A 436 -20.28 -2.47 26.69
CA GLY A 436 -20.32 -1.54 27.81
C GLY A 436 -19.19 -1.77 28.82
N PRO A 437 -19.23 -1.11 29.99
CA PRO A 437 -18.17 -1.13 31.02
C PRO A 437 -17.92 -2.52 31.66
N HIS A 438 -18.70 -3.52 31.32
CA HIS A 438 -18.54 -4.89 31.80
C HIS A 438 -17.48 -5.66 30.98
N TRP A 439 -16.23 -5.36 31.20
CA TRP A 439 -15.06 -5.94 30.53
C TRP A 439 -15.11 -7.47 30.47
N THR A 440 -15.54 -8.14 31.55
CA THR A 440 -15.62 -9.61 31.62
C THR A 440 -16.63 -10.17 30.63
N ALA A 441 -17.84 -9.62 30.53
CA ALA A 441 -18.87 -10.06 29.60
C ALA A 441 -18.45 -9.81 28.14
N GLN A 442 -17.84 -8.67 27.87
CA GLN A 442 -17.31 -8.31 26.55
C GLN A 442 -16.22 -9.30 26.09
N PHE A 443 -15.25 -9.60 26.99
CA PHE A 443 -14.20 -10.56 26.67
C PHE A 443 -14.72 -11.99 26.49
N VAL A 444 -15.69 -12.41 27.32
CA VAL A 444 -16.33 -13.74 27.20
C VAL A 444 -17.06 -13.84 25.85
N LEU A 445 -17.81 -12.82 25.46
CA LEU A 445 -18.52 -12.82 24.17
C LEU A 445 -17.56 -12.79 22.98
N ALA A 446 -16.50 -11.99 23.05
CA ALA A 446 -15.45 -11.96 22.04
C ALA A 446 -14.75 -13.31 21.90
N ALA A 447 -14.39 -13.95 23.01
CA ALA A 447 -13.80 -15.28 23.02
C ALA A 447 -14.77 -16.33 22.43
N ALA A 448 -16.05 -16.28 22.78
CA ALA A 448 -17.06 -17.17 22.24
C ALA A 448 -17.21 -17.02 20.72
N ILE A 449 -17.23 -15.78 20.19
CA ILE A 449 -17.25 -15.51 18.75
C ILE A 449 -16.01 -16.10 18.06
N CYS A 450 -14.83 -15.89 18.62
CA CYS A 450 -13.58 -16.40 18.05
C CYS A 450 -13.53 -17.94 18.06
N VAL A 451 -13.96 -18.57 19.15
CA VAL A 451 -14.03 -20.03 19.26
C VAL A 451 -15.05 -20.60 18.26
N ALA A 452 -16.23 -20.00 18.15
CA ALA A 452 -17.24 -20.41 17.17
C ALA A 452 -16.74 -20.27 15.73
N ALA A 453 -16.09 -19.16 15.40
CA ALA A 453 -15.50 -18.93 14.09
C ALA A 453 -14.34 -19.88 13.78
N ALA A 454 -13.51 -20.22 14.77
CA ALA A 454 -12.43 -21.20 14.64
C ALA A 454 -12.97 -22.61 14.42
N ILE A 455 -13.96 -23.04 15.20
CA ILE A 455 -14.65 -24.33 15.05
C ILE A 455 -15.28 -24.42 13.65
N TYR A 456 -15.99 -23.38 13.23
CA TYR A 456 -16.60 -23.31 11.91
C TYR A 456 -15.55 -23.43 10.81
N SER A 457 -14.47 -22.63 10.86
CA SER A 457 -13.38 -22.67 9.88
C SER A 457 -12.71 -24.04 9.81
N PHE A 458 -12.51 -24.68 10.96
CA PHE A 458 -11.95 -26.03 11.02
C PHE A 458 -12.92 -27.08 10.44
N ALA A 459 -14.20 -26.98 10.72
CA ALA A 459 -15.23 -27.91 10.23
C ALA A 459 -15.38 -27.88 8.70
N ILE A 460 -15.19 -26.73 8.06
CA ILE A 460 -15.27 -26.57 6.60
C ILE A 460 -13.93 -26.74 5.88
N MET A 461 -12.83 -26.98 6.63
CA MET A 461 -11.48 -27.07 6.06
C MET A 461 -11.33 -28.31 5.14
N PRO A 462 -10.85 -28.12 3.88
CA PRO A 462 -10.63 -29.23 2.97
C PRO A 462 -9.56 -30.19 3.48
N ARG A 463 -9.77 -31.52 3.33
CA ARG A 463 -8.77 -32.52 3.72
C ARG A 463 -7.42 -32.33 3.05
N SER A 464 -7.41 -31.90 1.79
CA SER A 464 -6.18 -31.57 1.04
C SER A 464 -5.35 -30.46 1.69
N MET A 465 -5.97 -29.49 2.36
CA MET A 465 -5.28 -28.43 3.09
C MET A 465 -4.65 -28.97 4.37
N VAL A 466 -5.35 -29.84 5.10
CA VAL A 466 -4.83 -30.50 6.29
C VAL A 466 -3.62 -31.39 5.96
N GLU A 467 -3.68 -32.13 4.87
CA GLU A 467 -2.59 -32.99 4.41
C GLU A 467 -1.36 -32.18 4.01
N ARG A 468 -1.55 -31.07 3.27
CA ARG A 468 -0.47 -30.14 2.92
C ARG A 468 0.18 -29.54 4.16
N ALA A 469 -0.60 -29.09 5.14
CA ALA A 469 -0.08 -28.55 6.39
C ALA A 469 0.74 -29.61 7.17
N ARG A 470 0.26 -30.86 7.24
CA ARG A 470 1.02 -31.97 7.85
C ARG A 470 2.33 -32.28 7.11
N ALA A 471 2.34 -32.23 5.79
CA ALA A 471 3.54 -32.45 4.99
C ALA A 471 4.60 -31.38 5.27
N VAL A 472 4.20 -30.09 5.32
CA VAL A 472 5.10 -28.97 5.64
C VAL A 472 5.67 -29.11 7.06
N LEU A 473 4.85 -29.49 8.06
CA LEU A 473 5.32 -29.68 9.43
C LEU A 473 6.29 -30.88 9.56
N ARG A 474 6.13 -31.91 8.74
CA ARG A 474 7.07 -33.02 8.68
C ARG A 474 8.40 -32.65 8.05
N SER A 475 8.38 -31.85 6.97
CA SER A 475 9.60 -31.38 6.30
C SER A 475 10.38 -30.33 7.11
N ALA A 476 9.75 -29.63 8.03
CA ALA A 476 10.40 -28.67 8.92
C ALA A 476 11.04 -29.33 10.17
N ARG A 477 10.78 -30.62 10.40
CA ARG A 477 11.37 -31.41 11.50
C ARG A 477 12.56 -32.28 11.07
N LEU A 478 12.86 -32.29 9.78
CA LEU A 478 14.06 -32.89 9.17
C LEU A 478 15.06 -31.78 8.78
#